data_1f44db56507a90f1a43ae74ff5b4512d
#
_entry.id   1f44db56507a90f1a43ae74ff5b4512d
#
_cell.length_a   1.000
_cell.length_b   1.000
_cell.length_c   1.000
_cell.angle_alpha   90.00
_cell.angle_beta   90.00
_cell.angle_gamma   90.00
#
_symmetry.space_group_name_H-M   'P 1'
#
loop_
_entity.id
_entity.type
_entity.pdbx_description
1 polymer ?
#
loop_
_entity_poly.entity_id
_entity_poly.type
_entity_poly.pdbx_seq_one_letter_code
_entity_poly.pdbx_strand_id
1 'polypeptide(L)'
;MQRRQLAGIACAALVFLNLNGRVAGHADAKSSVEEIRKELLQLPYYSVFDFLAFSYERGTAIVGGYAYAPGLKKDAERAIKRASGVDTVVNKIEQLTPNQIDDQIRWAIYYKVYRDPFLSRYAPGGGLLWGHRHAYAGTFSPYGGAFPDMEPAGDYPIHIIVHNGRVMLLGVVDNENDKTVAGLRAREVPGTFGVENQLVVEKGDRRASE
;
A
#
# COMPACT_ATOMS: atom_id res chain seq x y z
N MET A 1 16.42 23.59 -28.05
CA MET A 1 15.11 23.32 -27.45
C MET A 1 14.93 21.81 -27.40
N GLN A 2 15.30 21.14 -26.32
CA GLN A 2 15.17 19.71 -26.14
C GLN A 2 14.00 19.45 -25.17
N ARG A 3 12.94 18.86 -25.69
CA ARG A 3 11.80 18.38 -24.88
C ARG A 3 12.25 17.13 -24.11
N ARG A 4 12.43 17.27 -22.82
CA ARG A 4 12.56 16.11 -21.93
C ARG A 4 11.18 15.47 -21.76
N GLN A 5 11.01 14.29 -22.33
CA GLN A 5 9.87 13.43 -22.08
C GLN A 5 9.99 12.87 -20.67
N LEU A 6 9.07 13.24 -19.80
CA LEU A 6 8.84 12.57 -18.53
C LEU A 6 8.16 11.24 -18.83
N ALA A 7 8.93 10.16 -18.78
CA ALA A 7 8.39 8.81 -18.84
C ALA A 7 7.64 8.54 -17.52
N GLY A 8 6.31 8.59 -17.58
CA GLY A 8 5.46 8.09 -16.52
C GLY A 8 5.65 6.58 -16.39
N ILE A 9 6.17 6.13 -15.26
CA ILE A 9 6.23 4.72 -14.94
C ILE A 9 4.82 4.31 -14.51
N ALA A 10 4.06 3.82 -15.48
CA ALA A 10 2.83 3.10 -15.19
C ALA A 10 3.23 1.76 -14.54
N CYS A 11 3.01 1.63 -13.24
CA CYS A 11 3.10 0.34 -12.56
C CYS A 11 1.87 -0.48 -12.93
N ALA A 12 1.91 -1.08 -14.11
CA ALA A 12 0.90 -2.03 -14.55
C ALA A 12 1.12 -3.33 -13.76
N ALA A 13 0.14 -3.73 -12.97
CA ALA A 13 0.04 -5.07 -12.44
C ALA A 13 -0.17 -6.03 -13.64
N LEU A 14 0.92 -6.52 -14.20
CA LEU A 14 0.89 -7.53 -15.25
C LEU A 14 0.67 -8.90 -14.63
N VAL A 15 -0.60 -9.29 -14.54
CA VAL A 15 -0.98 -10.69 -14.41
C VAL A 15 -0.81 -11.31 -15.80
N PHE A 16 0.35 -11.88 -16.09
CA PHE A 16 0.52 -12.75 -17.26
C PHE A 16 0.00 -14.15 -16.95
N LEU A 17 -1.20 -14.46 -17.43
CA LEU A 17 -1.61 -15.83 -17.65
C LEU A 17 -0.90 -16.34 -18.90
N ASN A 18 0.13 -17.14 -18.75
CA ASN A 18 0.63 -17.97 -19.84
C ASN A 18 0.23 -19.43 -19.61
N LEU A 19 -0.69 -19.88 -20.43
CA LEU A 19 -1.06 -21.29 -20.59
C LEU A 19 -0.02 -21.99 -21.47
N ASN A 20 0.44 -23.13 -20.97
CA ASN A 20 1.12 -24.27 -21.60
C ASN A 20 2.60 -24.43 -21.24
N GLY A 21 2.81 -25.33 -20.29
CA GLY A 21 4.10 -25.95 -19.98
C GLY A 21 4.01 -26.76 -18.69
N ARG A 22 3.79 -28.05 -18.79
CA ARG A 22 3.96 -29.01 -17.68
C ARG A 22 5.39 -28.88 -17.16
N VAL A 23 5.57 -28.38 -15.95
CA VAL A 23 6.84 -28.49 -15.22
C VAL A 23 6.55 -28.68 -13.74
N ALA A 24 7.27 -29.59 -13.14
CA ALA A 24 7.26 -29.93 -11.71
C ALA A 24 7.66 -28.77 -10.76
N GLY A 25 7.77 -27.55 -11.23
CA GLY A 25 8.12 -26.35 -10.46
C GLY A 25 6.97 -25.48 -9.96
N HIS A 26 5.72 -25.84 -10.23
CA HIS A 26 4.57 -24.99 -9.84
C HIS A 26 4.26 -25.01 -8.34
N ALA A 27 4.51 -26.14 -7.67
CA ALA A 27 4.32 -26.27 -6.23
C ALA A 27 5.35 -25.43 -5.46
N ASP A 28 6.60 -25.47 -5.89
CA ASP A 28 7.71 -24.75 -5.23
C ASP A 28 7.57 -23.23 -5.42
N ALA A 29 7.18 -22.77 -6.61
CA ALA A 29 6.96 -21.35 -6.89
C ALA A 29 5.80 -20.75 -6.07
N LYS A 30 4.70 -21.50 -5.90
CA LYS A 30 3.57 -21.07 -5.05
C LYS A 30 4.00 -20.98 -3.59
N SER A 31 4.78 -21.92 -3.10
CA SER A 31 5.33 -21.92 -1.75
C SER A 31 6.23 -20.70 -1.51
N SER A 32 7.14 -20.40 -2.45
CA SER A 32 8.04 -19.24 -2.34
C SER A 32 7.25 -17.92 -2.34
N VAL A 33 6.22 -17.77 -3.16
CA VAL A 33 5.36 -16.58 -3.20
C VAL A 33 4.65 -16.36 -1.85
N GLU A 34 4.12 -17.43 -1.25
CA GLU A 34 3.46 -17.33 0.06
C GLU A 34 4.45 -17.01 1.20
N GLU A 35 5.65 -17.57 1.15
CA GLU A 35 6.70 -17.23 2.11
C GLU A 35 7.16 -15.77 1.97
N ILE A 36 7.39 -15.27 0.75
CA ILE A 36 7.74 -13.87 0.51
C ILE A 36 6.63 -12.96 1.07
N ARG A 37 5.35 -13.27 0.78
CA ARG A 37 4.22 -12.51 1.30
C ARG A 37 4.21 -12.48 2.83
N LYS A 38 4.37 -13.63 3.47
CA LYS A 38 4.43 -13.76 4.92
C LYS A 38 5.56 -12.92 5.53
N GLU A 39 6.76 -12.99 4.95
CA GLU A 39 7.91 -12.21 5.40
C GLU A 39 7.68 -10.70 5.28
N LEU A 40 7.07 -10.26 4.18
CA LEU A 40 6.74 -8.84 3.99
C LEU A 40 5.65 -8.34 4.95
N LEU A 41 4.64 -9.15 5.25
CA LEU A 41 3.58 -8.81 6.21
C LEU A 41 4.07 -8.77 7.67
N GLN A 42 5.21 -9.39 7.97
CA GLN A 42 5.82 -9.36 9.29
C GLN A 42 6.82 -8.22 9.48
N LEU A 43 7.00 -7.36 8.48
CA LEU A 43 7.92 -6.24 8.58
C LEU A 43 7.47 -5.29 9.69
N PRO A 44 8.35 -4.99 10.67
CA PRO A 44 8.08 -3.94 11.62
C PRO A 44 8.01 -2.60 10.87
N TYR A 45 7.14 -1.72 11.30
CA TYR A 45 6.94 -0.39 10.72
C TYR A 45 6.29 -0.34 9.32
N TYR A 46 5.82 -1.47 8.77
CA TYR A 46 4.98 -1.42 7.58
C TYR A 46 3.62 -0.82 7.93
N SER A 47 3.29 0.29 7.30
CA SER A 47 2.16 1.12 7.67
C SER A 47 1.23 1.44 6.49
N VAL A 48 0.17 2.16 6.77
CA VAL A 48 -0.75 2.71 5.75
C VAL A 48 -0.06 3.67 4.78
N PHE A 49 1.08 4.24 5.16
CA PHE A 49 1.86 5.20 4.37
C PHE A 49 2.97 4.54 3.55
N ASP A 50 3.09 3.22 3.64
CA ASP A 50 3.97 2.39 2.83
C ASP A 50 3.14 1.55 1.85
N PHE A 51 3.74 1.14 0.75
CA PHE A 51 3.14 0.17 -0.15
C PHE A 51 4.23 -0.70 -0.77
N LEU A 52 4.12 -2.00 -0.60
CA LEU A 52 5.04 -2.98 -1.17
C LEU A 52 4.29 -3.94 -2.09
N ALA A 53 4.85 -4.14 -3.27
CA ALA A 53 4.41 -5.14 -4.23
C ALA A 53 5.60 -5.95 -4.71
N PHE A 54 5.40 -7.21 -5.03
CA PHE A 54 6.46 -8.06 -5.52
C PHE A 54 6.00 -8.99 -6.64
N SER A 55 6.96 -9.43 -7.43
CA SER A 55 6.80 -10.54 -8.36
C SER A 55 7.93 -11.54 -8.13
N TYR A 56 7.66 -12.82 -8.41
CA TYR A 56 8.63 -13.90 -8.27
C TYR A 56 8.62 -14.78 -9.50
N GLU A 57 9.79 -14.98 -10.07
CA GLU A 57 9.99 -15.86 -11.22
C GLU A 57 11.36 -16.53 -11.15
N ARG A 58 11.40 -17.87 -11.20
CA ARG A 58 12.62 -18.67 -11.32
C ARG A 58 13.73 -18.29 -10.33
N GLY A 59 13.40 -18.23 -9.05
CA GLY A 59 14.37 -17.86 -8.00
C GLY A 59 14.65 -16.37 -7.88
N THR A 60 14.10 -15.52 -8.78
CA THR A 60 14.28 -14.08 -8.72
C THR A 60 13.03 -13.41 -8.18
N ALA A 61 13.16 -12.67 -7.08
CA ALA A 61 12.12 -11.82 -6.54
C ALA A 61 12.41 -10.36 -6.90
N ILE A 62 11.41 -9.67 -7.48
CA ILE A 62 11.46 -8.23 -7.73
C ILE A 62 10.49 -7.59 -6.76
N VAL A 63 10.97 -6.71 -5.89
CA VAL A 63 10.12 -5.93 -4.98
C VAL A 63 10.16 -4.46 -5.37
N GLY A 64 8.99 -3.83 -5.38
CA GLY A 64 8.82 -2.41 -5.67
C GLY A 64 7.73 -1.79 -4.80
N GLY A 65 7.50 -0.51 -4.99
CA GLY A 65 6.55 0.28 -4.24
C GLY A 65 7.19 1.46 -3.54
N TYR A 66 6.61 1.89 -2.43
CA TYR A 66 6.99 3.10 -1.74
C TYR A 66 7.21 2.81 -0.26
N ALA A 67 8.31 3.28 0.30
CA ALA A 67 8.64 3.18 1.70
C ALA A 67 8.70 4.58 2.33
N TYR A 68 7.79 4.86 3.24
CA TYR A 68 7.84 6.05 4.10
C TYR A 68 8.70 5.77 5.33
N ALA A 69 8.51 4.61 5.96
CA ALA A 69 9.26 4.21 7.14
C ALA A 69 10.77 4.10 6.86
N PRO A 70 11.64 4.73 7.68
CA PRO A 70 13.07 4.64 7.53
C PRO A 70 13.55 3.18 7.66
N GLY A 71 14.35 2.73 6.69
CA GLY A 71 14.92 1.38 6.70
C GLY A 71 14.04 0.30 6.07
N LEU A 72 12.74 0.53 5.88
CA LEU A 72 11.81 -0.46 5.33
C LEU A 72 12.30 -1.04 3.99
N LYS A 73 12.87 -0.23 3.11
CA LYS A 73 13.48 -0.67 1.85
C LYS A 73 14.52 -1.78 2.05
N LYS A 74 15.42 -1.61 3.03
CA LYS A 74 16.47 -2.59 3.34
C LYS A 74 15.92 -3.82 4.07
N ASP A 75 14.93 -3.59 4.92
CA ASP A 75 14.31 -4.65 5.70
C ASP A 75 13.48 -5.56 4.81
N ALA A 76 12.75 -5.00 3.84
CA ALA A 76 12.02 -5.76 2.82
C ALA A 76 12.96 -6.66 2.00
N GLU A 77 14.10 -6.12 1.54
CA GLU A 77 15.10 -6.92 0.82
C GLU A 77 15.63 -8.07 1.67
N ARG A 78 15.97 -7.79 2.93
CA ARG A 78 16.45 -8.82 3.85
C ARG A 78 15.39 -9.88 4.16
N ALA A 79 14.14 -9.47 4.30
CA ALA A 79 13.02 -10.35 4.52
C ALA A 79 12.84 -11.32 3.34
N ILE A 80 12.80 -10.80 2.13
CA ILE A 80 12.64 -11.61 0.91
C ILE A 80 13.81 -12.59 0.71
N LYS A 81 15.04 -12.17 1.05
CA LYS A 81 16.23 -13.06 0.98
C LYS A 81 16.17 -14.27 1.93
N ARG A 82 15.33 -14.23 2.96
CA ARG A 82 15.12 -15.37 3.87
C ARG A 82 14.10 -16.38 3.36
N ALA A 83 13.27 -15.98 2.41
CA ALA A 83 12.24 -16.87 1.86
C ALA A 83 12.87 -18.01 1.03
N SER A 84 12.37 -19.21 1.23
CA SER A 84 12.86 -20.41 0.52
C SER A 84 12.66 -20.27 -0.99
N GLY A 85 13.67 -20.68 -1.75
CA GLY A 85 13.62 -20.64 -3.21
C GLY A 85 13.93 -19.28 -3.83
N VAL A 86 14.34 -18.30 -3.03
CA VAL A 86 14.77 -16.98 -3.54
C VAL A 86 16.31 -16.95 -3.65
N ASP A 87 16.81 -16.89 -4.87
CA ASP A 87 18.24 -16.80 -5.17
C ASP A 87 18.69 -15.33 -5.33
N THR A 88 17.82 -14.51 -5.93
CA THR A 88 18.14 -13.13 -6.26
C THR A 88 16.99 -12.19 -5.88
N VAL A 89 17.32 -11.04 -5.30
CA VAL A 89 16.35 -9.97 -5.00
C VAL A 89 16.71 -8.71 -5.75
N VAL A 90 15.77 -8.19 -6.54
CA VAL A 90 15.87 -6.90 -7.22
C VAL A 90 14.99 -5.90 -6.47
N ASN A 91 15.60 -4.98 -5.75
CA ASN A 91 14.90 -4.01 -4.93
C ASN A 91 14.68 -2.69 -5.68
N LYS A 92 13.43 -2.43 -6.08
CA LYS A 92 12.97 -1.22 -6.77
C LYS A 92 12.09 -0.33 -5.88
N ILE A 93 12.12 -0.53 -4.56
CA ILE A 93 11.36 0.29 -3.62
C ILE A 93 11.90 1.73 -3.66
N GLU A 94 10.99 2.69 -3.82
CA GLU A 94 11.29 4.11 -3.71
C GLU A 94 11.17 4.54 -2.25
N GLN A 95 12.25 5.10 -1.68
CA GLN A 95 12.22 5.68 -0.34
C GLN A 95 11.66 7.10 -0.43
N LEU A 96 10.55 7.33 0.25
CA LEU A 96 9.96 8.66 0.34
C LEU A 96 10.82 9.56 1.23
N THR A 97 11.01 10.80 0.80
CA THR A 97 11.73 11.80 1.59
C THR A 97 10.80 12.38 2.65
N PRO A 98 11.22 12.46 3.93
CA PRO A 98 10.44 13.12 4.96
C PRO A 98 10.15 14.58 4.58
N ASN A 99 8.88 14.97 4.63
CA ASN A 99 8.43 16.33 4.32
C ASN A 99 7.19 16.63 5.17
N GLN A 100 7.28 17.68 5.97
CA GLN A 100 6.23 18.07 6.90
C GLN A 100 4.89 18.37 6.22
N ILE A 101 4.90 18.92 5.01
CA ILE A 101 3.68 19.22 4.26
C ILE A 101 3.04 17.90 3.77
N ASP A 102 3.85 17.01 3.22
CA ASP A 102 3.38 15.69 2.80
C ASP A 102 2.82 14.89 3.98
N ASP A 103 3.44 15.00 5.16
CA ASP A 103 2.99 14.33 6.38
C ASP A 103 1.61 14.86 6.84
N GLN A 104 1.40 16.16 6.79
CA GLN A 104 0.10 16.76 7.08
C GLN A 104 -0.96 16.25 6.10
N ILE A 105 -0.66 16.17 4.82
CA ILE A 105 -1.56 15.65 3.79
C ILE A 105 -1.85 14.16 4.05
N ARG A 106 -0.83 13.31 4.34
CA ARG A 106 -0.99 11.89 4.67
C ARG A 106 -1.99 11.68 5.79
N TRP A 107 -1.77 12.36 6.91
CA TRP A 107 -2.64 12.26 8.08
C TRP A 107 -4.05 12.77 7.81
N ALA A 108 -4.20 13.90 7.11
CA ALA A 108 -5.50 14.44 6.77
C ALA A 108 -6.31 13.47 5.87
N ILE A 109 -5.67 12.85 4.88
CA ILE A 109 -6.30 11.84 4.03
C ILE A 109 -6.66 10.60 4.84
N TYR A 110 -5.73 10.13 5.69
CA TYR A 110 -5.97 8.99 6.57
C TYR A 110 -7.24 9.16 7.39
N TYR A 111 -7.40 10.31 8.05
CA TYR A 111 -8.60 10.59 8.82
C TYR A 111 -9.85 10.69 7.97
N LYS A 112 -9.78 11.31 6.79
CA LYS A 112 -10.94 11.43 5.90
C LYS A 112 -11.38 10.10 5.33
N VAL A 113 -10.45 9.24 4.95
CA VAL A 113 -10.74 7.92 4.38
C VAL A 113 -11.25 6.97 5.45
N TYR A 114 -10.49 6.76 6.52
CA TYR A 114 -10.80 5.74 7.52
C TYR A 114 -11.88 6.12 8.53
N ARG A 115 -12.32 7.39 8.57
CA ARG A 115 -13.49 7.84 9.32
C ARG A 115 -14.73 8.02 8.44
N ASP A 116 -14.63 7.85 7.13
CA ASP A 116 -15.79 7.85 6.25
C ASP A 116 -16.70 6.67 6.60
N PRO A 117 -18.04 6.87 6.72
CA PRO A 117 -18.97 5.80 7.10
C PRO A 117 -18.93 4.58 6.16
N PHE A 118 -18.63 4.79 4.88
CA PHE A 118 -18.55 3.69 3.90
C PHE A 118 -17.20 2.99 3.92
N LEU A 119 -16.11 3.70 4.24
CA LEU A 119 -14.75 3.18 4.19
C LEU A 119 -14.21 2.74 5.55
N SER A 120 -14.89 3.05 6.65
CA SER A 120 -14.45 2.71 8.01
C SER A 120 -14.29 1.20 8.23
N ARG A 121 -14.95 0.36 7.42
CA ARG A 121 -14.79 -1.10 7.46
C ARG A 121 -13.39 -1.57 7.05
N TYR A 122 -12.66 -0.77 6.30
CA TYR A 122 -11.27 -1.02 5.92
C TYR A 122 -10.27 -0.67 7.03
N ALA A 123 -10.73 -0.06 8.12
CA ALA A 123 -9.85 0.23 9.24
C ALA A 123 -9.53 -1.05 10.03
N PRO A 124 -8.31 -1.22 10.53
CA PRO A 124 -7.95 -2.37 11.35
C PRO A 124 -8.87 -2.50 12.57
N GLY A 125 -9.42 -3.69 12.79
CA GLY A 125 -10.33 -3.95 13.91
C GLY A 125 -11.79 -3.62 13.64
N GLY A 126 -12.19 -3.41 12.37
CA GLY A 126 -13.59 -3.27 11.96
C GLY A 126 -14.30 -2.09 12.62
N GLY A 127 -14.01 -0.88 12.21
CA GLY A 127 -14.78 0.36 12.43
C GLY A 127 -15.21 0.73 13.86
N LEU A 128 -15.75 -0.21 14.61
CA LEU A 128 -16.30 0.04 15.95
C LEU A 128 -15.24 0.22 17.05
N LEU A 129 -14.06 -0.40 16.93
CA LEU A 129 -12.98 -0.27 17.90
C LEU A 129 -12.16 1.02 17.71
N TRP A 130 -12.28 1.67 16.58
CA TRP A 130 -11.66 2.95 16.31
C TRP A 130 -12.13 4.06 17.27
N GLY A 131 -13.40 4.02 17.66
CA GLY A 131 -13.94 4.96 18.62
C GLY A 131 -13.26 4.90 20.00
N HIS A 132 -12.80 3.73 20.42
CA HIS A 132 -12.19 3.57 21.74
C HIS A 132 -10.68 3.80 21.79
N ARG A 133 -9.93 3.48 20.75
CA ARG A 133 -8.48 3.77 20.70
C ARG A 133 -8.17 5.25 20.48
N HIS A 134 -9.04 5.96 19.75
CA HIS A 134 -8.89 7.39 19.51
C HIS A 134 -9.71 8.27 20.46
N ALA A 135 -10.48 7.71 21.39
CA ALA A 135 -11.07 8.48 22.48
C ALA A 135 -10.01 9.18 23.35
N TYR A 136 -8.79 8.65 23.41
CA TYR A 136 -7.62 9.35 23.97
C TYR A 136 -7.03 10.39 23.00
N ALA A 137 -7.39 10.38 21.74
CA ALA A 137 -6.95 11.33 20.72
C ALA A 137 -7.83 12.58 20.64
N GLY A 138 -8.61 12.88 21.67
CA GLY A 138 -9.41 14.12 21.77
C GLY A 138 -8.59 15.42 21.73
N THR A 139 -7.26 15.31 21.68
CA THR A 139 -6.32 16.43 21.48
C THR A 139 -5.64 16.39 20.12
N PHE A 140 -6.04 15.49 19.22
CA PHE A 140 -5.40 15.30 17.93
C PHE A 140 -5.86 16.37 16.95
N SER A 141 -5.02 17.34 16.70
CA SER A 141 -5.16 18.22 15.54
C SER A 141 -4.74 17.42 14.31
N PRO A 142 -5.54 17.34 13.23
CA PRO A 142 -5.12 16.75 11.98
C PRO A 142 -3.95 17.50 11.31
N TYR A 143 -3.54 18.62 11.90
CA TYR A 143 -2.49 19.52 11.42
C TYR A 143 -1.31 19.67 12.38
N GLY A 144 -1.09 18.73 13.29
CA GLY A 144 -0.01 18.76 14.27
C GLY A 144 -0.48 18.28 15.63
N GLY A 145 -0.70 16.99 15.76
CA GLY A 145 -1.10 16.35 17.02
C GLY A 145 0.08 16.13 17.95
N ALA A 146 -0.20 15.79 19.21
CA ALA A 146 0.78 15.58 20.28
C ALA A 146 1.77 14.42 20.01
N PHE A 147 1.58 13.66 18.93
CA PHE A 147 2.44 12.54 18.53
C PHE A 147 2.67 12.55 17.00
N PRO A 148 3.43 13.52 16.48
CA PRO A 148 3.69 13.64 15.04
C PRO A 148 4.47 12.43 14.48
N ASP A 149 5.14 11.68 15.34
CA ASP A 149 6.00 10.54 14.97
C ASP A 149 5.28 9.18 15.08
N MET A 150 4.00 9.15 15.51
CA MET A 150 3.24 7.90 15.59
C MET A 150 2.50 7.61 14.29
N GLU A 151 3.00 6.65 13.54
CA GLU A 151 2.35 6.15 12.33
C GLU A 151 1.29 5.10 12.66
N PRO A 152 0.16 5.06 11.92
CA PRO A 152 -0.79 3.96 12.05
C PRO A 152 -0.11 2.67 11.61
N ALA A 153 -0.01 1.71 12.50
CA ALA A 153 0.48 0.37 12.21
C ALA A 153 -0.71 -0.59 12.06
N GLY A 154 -0.61 -1.53 11.15
CA GLY A 154 -1.64 -2.56 10.93
C GLY A 154 -1.77 -2.93 9.46
N ASP A 155 -2.64 -3.90 9.17
CA ASP A 155 -2.99 -4.29 7.82
C ASP A 155 -4.08 -3.35 7.28
N TYR A 156 -3.71 -2.53 6.31
CA TYR A 156 -4.58 -1.54 5.70
C TYR A 156 -4.82 -1.89 4.23
N PRO A 157 -6.08 -2.16 3.82
CA PRO A 157 -6.39 -2.42 2.42
C PRO A 157 -6.21 -1.21 1.50
N ILE A 158 -6.23 0.01 2.07
CA ILE A 158 -6.03 1.26 1.34
C ILE A 158 -4.77 1.96 1.85
N HIS A 159 -3.73 1.98 1.03
CA HIS A 159 -2.49 2.69 1.32
C HIS A 159 -2.53 4.11 0.77
N ILE A 160 -1.91 5.04 1.49
CA ILE A 160 -1.90 6.48 1.19
C ILE A 160 -0.45 6.93 1.00
N ILE A 161 -0.04 7.06 -0.25
CA ILE A 161 1.30 7.51 -0.60
C ILE A 161 1.23 9.00 -0.99
N VAL A 162 2.06 9.82 -0.36
CA VAL A 162 2.16 11.24 -0.69
C VAL A 162 3.61 11.60 -0.95
N HIS A 163 3.85 12.22 -2.10
CA HIS A 163 5.16 12.70 -2.49
C HIS A 163 5.03 14.06 -3.20
N ASN A 164 5.61 15.11 -2.62
CA ASN A 164 5.54 16.48 -3.13
C ASN A 164 4.11 16.96 -3.38
N GLY A 165 3.19 16.68 -2.46
CA GLY A 165 1.77 17.03 -2.55
C GLY A 165 0.96 16.22 -3.55
N ARG A 166 1.55 15.25 -4.25
CA ARG A 166 0.84 14.29 -5.09
C ARG A 166 0.49 13.06 -4.29
N VAL A 167 -0.75 12.63 -4.41
CA VAL A 167 -1.31 11.51 -3.66
C VAL A 167 -1.54 10.32 -4.58
N MET A 168 -1.11 9.14 -4.16
CA MET A 168 -1.51 7.87 -4.76
C MET A 168 -2.26 7.04 -3.71
N LEU A 169 -3.44 6.54 -4.08
CA LEU A 169 -4.18 5.56 -3.30
C LEU A 169 -3.93 4.19 -3.94
N LEU A 170 -3.36 3.28 -3.18
CA LEU A 170 -2.95 1.94 -3.63
C LEU A 170 -3.59 0.88 -2.73
N GLY A 171 -3.82 -0.31 -3.27
CA GLY A 171 -4.39 -1.43 -2.52
C GLY A 171 -5.66 -1.99 -3.14
N VAL A 172 -6.51 -2.63 -2.32
CA VAL A 172 -7.69 -3.36 -2.78
C VAL A 172 -8.92 -2.92 -2.00
N VAL A 173 -10.03 -2.74 -2.71
CA VAL A 173 -11.35 -2.43 -2.14
C VAL A 173 -12.42 -3.36 -2.71
N ASP A 174 -13.55 -3.49 -2.01
CA ASP A 174 -14.60 -4.46 -2.37
C ASP A 174 -15.37 -4.07 -3.65
N ASN A 175 -15.51 -2.78 -3.92
CA ASN A 175 -16.34 -2.31 -5.04
C ASN A 175 -15.91 -0.93 -5.59
N GLU A 176 -16.44 -0.57 -6.76
CA GLU A 176 -16.13 0.70 -7.44
C GLU A 176 -16.63 1.94 -6.68
N ASN A 177 -17.69 1.82 -5.88
CA ASN A 177 -18.17 2.94 -5.08
C ASN A 177 -17.15 3.32 -4.01
N ASP A 178 -16.57 2.32 -3.32
CA ASP A 178 -15.54 2.54 -2.31
C ASP A 178 -14.28 3.17 -2.91
N LYS A 179 -13.86 2.68 -4.08
CA LYS A 179 -12.78 3.29 -4.83
C LYS A 179 -13.07 4.76 -5.13
N THR A 180 -14.28 5.05 -5.60
CA THR A 180 -14.70 6.42 -5.92
C THR A 180 -14.70 7.30 -4.68
N VAL A 181 -15.31 6.84 -3.58
CA VAL A 181 -15.39 7.58 -2.31
C VAL A 181 -13.99 7.85 -1.77
N ALA A 182 -13.09 6.87 -1.75
CA ALA A 182 -11.71 7.07 -1.31
C ALA A 182 -11.01 8.18 -2.11
N GLY A 183 -11.16 8.17 -3.44
CA GLY A 183 -10.61 9.22 -4.30
C GLY A 183 -11.21 10.60 -4.03
N LEU A 184 -12.50 10.69 -3.76
CA LEU A 184 -13.17 11.95 -3.41
C LEU A 184 -12.62 12.48 -2.07
N ARG A 185 -12.54 11.64 -1.04
CA ARG A 185 -12.02 12.04 0.28
C ARG A 185 -10.58 12.54 0.22
N ALA A 186 -9.75 11.90 -0.59
CA ALA A 186 -8.37 12.35 -0.78
C ALA A 186 -8.29 13.73 -1.47
N ARG A 187 -9.15 14.00 -2.47
CA ARG A 187 -9.18 15.29 -3.18
C ARG A 187 -9.69 16.45 -2.33
N GLU A 188 -10.48 16.17 -1.30
CA GLU A 188 -10.98 17.18 -0.36
C GLU A 188 -9.91 17.72 0.60
N VAL A 189 -8.71 17.15 0.61
CA VAL A 189 -7.64 17.58 1.51
C VAL A 189 -6.90 18.78 0.92
N PRO A 190 -6.84 19.91 1.64
CA PRO A 190 -6.08 21.07 1.19
C PRO A 190 -4.59 20.76 1.04
N GLY A 191 -3.94 21.37 0.06
CA GLY A 191 -2.52 21.15 -0.24
C GLY A 191 -2.24 19.96 -1.16
N THR A 192 -3.25 19.20 -1.54
CA THR A 192 -3.15 18.12 -2.52
C THR A 192 -3.10 18.71 -3.94
N PHE A 193 -2.00 18.47 -4.68
CA PHE A 193 -1.85 18.90 -6.06
C PHE A 193 -2.48 17.96 -7.08
N GLY A 194 -2.71 16.72 -6.70
CA GLY A 194 -3.35 15.72 -7.54
C GLY A 194 -3.51 14.39 -6.82
N VAL A 195 -4.55 13.65 -7.18
CA VAL A 195 -4.86 12.32 -6.62
C VAL A 195 -4.93 11.31 -7.74
N GLU A 196 -4.02 10.33 -7.72
CA GLU A 196 -4.06 9.13 -8.53
C GLU A 196 -4.70 8.00 -7.72
N ASN A 197 -5.89 7.59 -8.14
CA ASN A 197 -6.60 6.51 -7.47
C ASN A 197 -6.35 5.18 -8.22
N GLN A 198 -5.36 4.44 -7.78
CA GLN A 198 -4.95 3.14 -8.32
C GLN A 198 -5.49 1.96 -7.50
N LEU A 199 -6.51 2.18 -6.67
CA LEU A 199 -7.18 1.09 -5.96
C LEU A 199 -7.73 0.06 -6.94
N VAL A 200 -7.50 -1.20 -6.67
CA VAL A 200 -8.05 -2.33 -7.42
C VAL A 200 -9.34 -2.78 -6.75
N VAL A 201 -10.38 -3.00 -7.54
CA VAL A 201 -11.61 -3.59 -7.03
C VAL A 201 -11.48 -5.10 -7.03
N GLU A 202 -11.74 -5.72 -5.87
CA GLU A 202 -11.77 -7.16 -5.75
C GLU A 202 -12.89 -7.72 -6.65
N LYS A 203 -12.52 -8.58 -7.60
CA LYS A 203 -13.53 -9.30 -8.38
C LYS A 203 -14.16 -10.35 -7.48
N GLY A 204 -15.32 -10.03 -6.91
CA GLY A 204 -16.10 -10.98 -6.15
C GLY A 204 -16.30 -12.27 -6.97
N ASP A 205 -15.93 -13.39 -6.38
CA ASP A 205 -16.19 -14.71 -6.96
C ASP A 205 -17.70 -14.90 -7.04
N ARG A 206 -18.28 -14.72 -8.24
CA ARG A 206 -19.74 -14.88 -8.50
C ARG A 206 -20.20 -16.33 -8.43
N ARG A 207 -19.58 -17.17 -7.61
CA ARG A 207 -19.92 -18.61 -7.48
C ARG A 207 -20.67 -18.97 -6.21
N ALA A 208 -21.33 -18.03 -5.54
CA ALA A 208 -22.10 -18.33 -4.34
C ALA A 208 -23.57 -17.90 -4.43
N SER A 209 -24.22 -18.04 -5.62
CA SER A 209 -25.68 -17.90 -5.75
C SER A 209 -26.20 -18.62 -6.99
N GLU A 210 -26.08 -19.95 -7.03
CA GLU A 210 -26.96 -20.84 -7.79
C GLU A 210 -27.34 -22.04 -6.91
#